data_add4d3ce8a565c5f799bea5f45a64305
#
_entry.id   add4d3ce8a565c5f799bea5f45a64305
#
_cell.length_a   1.000
_cell.length_b   1.000
_cell.length_c   1.000
_cell.angle_alpha   90.00
_cell.angle_beta   90.00
_cell.angle_gamma   90.00
#
_symmetry.space_group_name_H-M   'P 1'
#
loop_
_entity.id
_entity.type
_entity.pdbx_description
1 polymer ?
#
loop_
_entity_poly.entity_id
_entity_poly.type
_entity_poly.pdbx_seq_one_letter_code
_entity_poly.pdbx_strand_id
1 'polypeptide(L)'
;MNIGDKILNLRKEKNMTQEQLASTIGISAGAVCKWETGKSMPDISMLSPLARALETSIDDLLSFKENLTDLEVRKIKKDLTDIFLYKGYSYGENECRKYLSDYPNNVYLKLQVAELIQMYGMLGLKEDEEEMMKERLEYSLKLLNEVVKSQDSKYVFIALFSIAGIHMMLENYKESEEALKELSNSFIDPMPIYTVVLNAQGKNEEAKILCEQMLLNYLNNSISMLATLSKIDREVCNKDSLFFLDAICKIEDEFGVGLGSGIHGKCRLFLKNNELKDASLWFKKYAQKLLSTGYDYKNNKYFKDIKLEVDERGQSLIRKNLYKSLINDSDLKILSGIIDYEDAIKLLKDNI
;
A
#
# COMPACT_ATOMS: atom_id res chain seq x y z
N MET A 1 12.52 -26.27 1.83
CA MET A 1 12.59 -27.74 1.98
C MET A 1 13.46 -28.25 0.84
N ASN A 2 14.49 -29.07 1.11
CA ASN A 2 15.35 -29.54 0.04
C ASN A 2 14.73 -30.79 -0.64
N ILE A 3 15.20 -31.15 -1.83
CA ILE A 3 14.66 -32.29 -2.60
C ILE A 3 14.73 -33.60 -1.82
N GLY A 4 15.74 -33.78 -0.96
CA GLY A 4 15.89 -34.99 -0.14
C GLY A 4 14.79 -35.15 0.90
N ASP A 5 14.42 -34.07 1.57
CA ASP A 5 13.29 -34.05 2.52
C ASP A 5 11.96 -34.36 1.80
N LYS A 6 11.80 -33.85 0.57
CA LYS A 6 10.59 -34.10 -0.23
C LYS A 6 10.51 -35.57 -0.64
N ILE A 7 11.62 -36.17 -1.12
CA ILE A 7 11.69 -37.61 -1.46
C ILE A 7 11.34 -38.45 -0.20
N LEU A 8 11.93 -38.15 0.95
CA LEU A 8 11.67 -38.88 2.19
C LEU A 8 10.19 -38.84 2.60
N ASN A 9 9.57 -37.65 2.54
CA ASN A 9 8.18 -37.47 2.93
C ASN A 9 7.23 -38.22 1.98
N LEU A 10 7.36 -38.02 0.66
CA LEU A 10 6.54 -38.68 -0.35
C LEU A 10 6.67 -40.19 -0.28
N ARG A 11 7.91 -40.73 -0.11
CA ARG A 11 8.13 -42.15 0.05
C ARG A 11 7.41 -42.71 1.29
N LYS A 12 7.51 -42.00 2.44
CA LYS A 12 6.83 -42.39 3.67
C LYS A 12 5.30 -42.33 3.56
N GLU A 13 4.76 -41.34 2.89
CA GLU A 13 3.32 -41.23 2.60
C GLU A 13 2.79 -42.42 1.83
N LYS A 14 3.66 -42.99 0.94
CA LYS A 14 3.35 -44.21 0.16
C LYS A 14 3.71 -45.50 0.89
N ASN A 15 4.16 -45.45 2.14
CA ASN A 15 4.61 -46.62 2.91
C ASN A 15 5.71 -47.48 2.20
N MET A 16 6.54 -46.84 1.39
CA MET A 16 7.64 -47.53 0.68
C MET A 16 8.91 -47.54 1.56
N THR A 17 9.70 -48.63 1.47
CA THR A 17 11.07 -48.62 2.01
C THR A 17 12.05 -47.99 1.02
N GLN A 18 13.26 -47.64 1.47
CA GLN A 18 14.31 -47.10 0.58
C GLN A 18 14.67 -48.14 -0.52
N GLU A 19 14.69 -49.41 -0.17
CA GLU A 19 14.94 -50.52 -1.10
C GLU A 19 13.84 -50.62 -2.17
N GLN A 20 12.58 -50.48 -1.78
CA GLN A 20 11.45 -50.49 -2.69
C GLN A 20 11.49 -49.35 -3.70
N LEU A 21 11.71 -48.11 -3.21
CA LEU A 21 11.87 -46.96 -4.11
C LEU A 21 13.06 -47.14 -5.03
N ALA A 22 14.22 -47.57 -4.52
CA ALA A 22 15.43 -47.80 -5.30
C ALA A 22 15.23 -48.85 -6.40
N SER A 23 14.58 -49.97 -6.05
CA SER A 23 14.22 -51.03 -7.03
C SER A 23 13.29 -50.49 -8.11
N THR A 24 12.29 -49.66 -7.74
CA THR A 24 11.33 -49.13 -8.74
C THR A 24 12.00 -48.21 -9.74
N ILE A 25 13.04 -47.47 -9.35
CA ILE A 25 13.72 -46.50 -10.24
C ILE A 25 15.09 -47.01 -10.76
N GLY A 26 15.45 -48.25 -10.45
CA GLY A 26 16.63 -48.92 -11.00
C GLY A 26 17.97 -48.45 -10.43
N ILE A 27 18.04 -48.11 -9.14
CA ILE A 27 19.27 -47.65 -8.44
C ILE A 27 19.51 -48.44 -7.16
N SER A 28 20.58 -48.12 -6.43
CA SER A 28 20.86 -48.71 -5.12
C SER A 28 20.10 -48.01 -3.98
N ALA A 29 19.70 -48.74 -2.95
CA ALA A 29 19.09 -48.14 -1.74
C ALA A 29 20.02 -47.13 -1.07
N GLY A 30 21.35 -47.35 -1.14
CA GLY A 30 22.33 -46.38 -0.66
C GLY A 30 22.33 -45.05 -1.37
N ALA A 31 21.91 -44.97 -2.62
CA ALA A 31 21.72 -43.72 -3.35
C ALA A 31 20.50 -42.96 -2.82
N VAL A 32 19.36 -43.66 -2.63
CA VAL A 32 18.15 -43.06 -2.00
C VAL A 32 18.47 -42.52 -0.60
N CYS A 33 19.17 -43.31 0.23
CA CYS A 33 19.59 -42.89 1.54
C CYS A 33 20.45 -41.62 1.50
N LYS A 34 21.40 -41.51 0.56
CA LYS A 34 22.22 -40.29 0.41
C LYS A 34 21.39 -39.07 0.02
N TRP A 35 20.38 -39.24 -0.84
CA TRP A 35 19.47 -38.16 -1.24
C TRP A 35 18.62 -37.70 -0.07
N GLU A 36 17.98 -38.62 0.63
CA GLU A 36 17.12 -38.32 1.80
C GLU A 36 17.88 -37.68 2.97
N THR A 37 19.19 -38.00 3.10
CA THR A 37 20.05 -37.40 4.14
C THR A 37 20.78 -36.14 3.68
N GLY A 38 20.53 -35.67 2.44
CA GLY A 38 21.17 -34.47 1.88
C GLY A 38 22.65 -34.62 1.56
N LYS A 39 23.23 -35.86 1.60
CA LYS A 39 24.64 -36.11 1.28
C LYS A 39 24.95 -36.03 -0.21
N SER A 40 23.96 -36.24 -1.06
CA SER A 40 24.02 -36.01 -2.49
C SER A 40 22.63 -35.66 -3.03
N MET A 41 22.56 -35.12 -4.26
CA MET A 41 21.31 -34.85 -4.95
C MET A 41 21.09 -35.89 -6.06
N PRO A 42 19.83 -36.18 -6.44
CA PRO A 42 19.52 -36.91 -7.64
C PRO A 42 20.07 -36.22 -8.89
N ASP A 43 20.57 -37.01 -9.85
CA ASP A 43 20.85 -36.49 -11.18
C ASP A 43 19.56 -36.05 -11.85
N ILE A 44 19.66 -35.08 -12.77
CA ILE A 44 18.50 -34.55 -13.51
C ILE A 44 17.70 -35.60 -14.24
N SER A 45 18.41 -36.64 -14.76
CA SER A 45 17.80 -37.80 -15.44
C SER A 45 16.93 -38.65 -14.48
N MET A 46 17.15 -38.55 -13.17
CA MET A 46 16.43 -39.33 -12.17
C MET A 46 15.15 -38.60 -11.71
N LEU A 47 14.96 -37.30 -12.01
CA LEU A 47 13.78 -36.55 -11.59
C LEU A 47 12.48 -37.13 -12.13
N SER A 48 12.46 -37.52 -13.43
CA SER A 48 11.29 -38.12 -14.06
C SER A 48 10.95 -39.51 -13.50
N PRO A 49 11.90 -40.47 -13.35
CA PRO A 49 11.67 -41.72 -12.63
C PRO A 49 11.16 -41.54 -11.21
N LEU A 50 11.76 -40.62 -10.44
CA LEU A 50 11.35 -40.33 -9.08
C LEU A 50 9.92 -39.78 -9.01
N ALA A 51 9.59 -38.81 -9.85
CA ALA A 51 8.27 -38.22 -9.90
C ALA A 51 7.18 -39.28 -10.21
N ARG A 52 7.47 -40.21 -11.15
CA ARG A 52 6.56 -41.33 -11.48
C ARG A 52 6.43 -42.31 -10.31
N ALA A 53 7.55 -42.74 -9.71
CA ALA A 53 7.55 -43.71 -8.61
C ALA A 53 6.84 -43.16 -7.37
N LEU A 54 6.98 -41.86 -7.11
CA LEU A 54 6.35 -41.16 -6.02
C LEU A 54 4.97 -40.56 -6.35
N GLU A 55 4.48 -40.78 -7.61
CA GLU A 55 3.19 -40.26 -8.12
C GLU A 55 3.02 -38.75 -7.84
N THR A 56 4.04 -37.99 -8.18
CA THR A 56 4.08 -36.53 -8.04
C THR A 56 4.55 -35.85 -9.32
N SER A 57 4.49 -34.52 -9.39
CA SER A 57 5.12 -33.77 -10.48
C SER A 57 6.61 -33.52 -10.22
N ILE A 58 7.39 -33.23 -11.26
CA ILE A 58 8.79 -32.79 -11.09
C ILE A 58 8.85 -31.48 -10.32
N ASP A 59 7.92 -30.55 -10.59
CA ASP A 59 7.84 -29.28 -9.93
C ASP A 59 7.57 -29.45 -8.41
N ASP A 60 6.65 -30.34 -8.05
CA ASP A 60 6.37 -30.64 -6.65
C ASP A 60 7.56 -31.35 -5.98
N LEU A 61 8.25 -32.27 -6.69
CA LEU A 61 9.45 -32.94 -6.21
C LEU A 61 10.60 -31.94 -5.92
N LEU A 62 10.75 -30.93 -6.78
CA LEU A 62 11.73 -29.86 -6.64
C LEU A 62 11.24 -28.76 -5.68
N SER A 63 10.02 -28.86 -5.17
CA SER A 63 9.35 -27.77 -4.43
C SER A 63 9.34 -26.46 -5.25
N PHE A 64 9.34 -26.59 -6.58
CA PHE A 64 9.25 -25.44 -7.48
C PHE A 64 7.81 -24.95 -7.52
N LYS A 65 7.65 -23.66 -7.29
CA LYS A 65 6.38 -22.97 -7.38
C LYS A 65 6.53 -21.85 -8.41
N GLU A 66 5.88 -22.03 -9.55
CA GLU A 66 5.98 -21.06 -10.64
C GLU A 66 5.46 -19.68 -10.25
N ASN A 67 4.37 -19.65 -9.46
CA ASN A 67 3.71 -18.41 -9.07
C ASN A 67 3.14 -18.48 -7.66
N LEU A 68 3.03 -17.31 -7.04
CA LEU A 68 2.33 -17.10 -5.77
C LEU A 68 0.85 -16.83 -6.03
N THR A 69 -0.01 -17.33 -5.16
CA THR A 69 -1.41 -16.91 -5.09
C THR A 69 -1.52 -15.49 -4.51
N ASP A 70 -2.63 -14.80 -4.78
CA ASP A 70 -2.88 -13.47 -4.23
C ASP A 70 -2.84 -13.45 -2.69
N LEU A 71 -3.29 -14.54 -2.05
CA LEU A 71 -3.26 -14.66 -0.58
C LEU A 71 -1.83 -14.71 -0.04
N GLU A 72 -0.94 -15.44 -0.72
CA GLU A 72 0.48 -15.51 -0.35
C GLU A 72 1.18 -14.17 -0.59
N VAL A 73 0.88 -13.49 -1.69
CA VAL A 73 1.41 -12.14 -1.95
C VAL A 73 0.96 -11.16 -0.88
N ARG A 74 -0.30 -11.20 -0.43
CA ARG A 74 -0.77 -10.34 0.68
C ARG A 74 -0.03 -10.63 1.98
N LYS A 75 0.27 -11.90 2.28
CA LYS A 75 1.07 -12.27 3.45
C LYS A 75 2.49 -11.73 3.34
N ILE A 76 3.13 -11.91 2.18
CA ILE A 76 4.46 -11.35 1.90
C ILE A 76 4.45 -9.83 2.03
N LYS A 77 3.42 -9.14 1.50
CA LYS A 77 3.26 -7.68 1.65
C LYS A 77 3.26 -7.28 3.12
N LYS A 78 2.53 -8.00 3.97
CA LYS A 78 2.48 -7.72 5.41
C LYS A 78 3.85 -7.86 6.06
N ASP A 79 4.55 -8.97 5.79
CA ASP A 79 5.89 -9.23 6.32
C ASP A 79 6.90 -8.16 5.84
N LEU A 80 6.82 -7.75 4.57
CA LEU A 80 7.64 -6.66 4.01
C LEU A 80 7.31 -5.31 4.64
N THR A 81 6.03 -5.03 4.89
CA THR A 81 5.58 -3.82 5.59
C THR A 81 6.26 -3.71 6.96
N ASP A 82 6.26 -4.79 7.74
CA ASP A 82 6.94 -4.83 9.03
C ASP A 82 8.45 -4.59 8.90
N ILE A 83 9.08 -5.13 7.86
CA ILE A 83 10.52 -4.90 7.61
C ILE A 83 10.77 -3.43 7.29
N PHE A 84 9.99 -2.79 6.42
CA PHE A 84 10.13 -1.35 6.13
C PHE A 84 9.95 -0.50 7.39
N LEU A 85 8.97 -0.81 8.23
CA LEU A 85 8.67 -0.06 9.45
C LEU A 85 9.74 -0.23 10.54
N TYR A 86 10.25 -1.44 10.74
CA TYR A 86 11.11 -1.73 11.90
C TYR A 86 12.59 -1.84 11.58
N LYS A 87 12.97 -2.16 10.32
CA LYS A 87 14.38 -2.30 9.89
C LYS A 87 14.82 -1.22 8.91
N GLY A 88 13.87 -0.42 8.40
CA GLY A 88 14.14 0.69 7.48
C GLY A 88 14.13 0.29 6.01
N TYR A 89 14.21 1.34 5.16
CA TYR A 89 13.98 1.22 3.72
C TYR A 89 14.93 0.24 3.03
N SER A 90 16.24 0.34 3.27
CA SER A 90 17.25 -0.49 2.59
C SER A 90 17.05 -2.00 2.84
N TYR A 91 16.66 -2.37 4.05
CA TYR A 91 16.32 -3.77 4.36
C TYR A 91 15.04 -4.21 3.65
N GLY A 92 14.01 -3.37 3.67
CA GLY A 92 12.75 -3.64 2.99
C GLY A 92 12.93 -3.82 1.49
N GLU A 93 13.68 -2.92 0.84
CA GLU A 93 13.98 -3.00 -0.58
C GLU A 93 14.75 -4.27 -0.94
N ASN A 94 15.78 -4.64 -0.17
CA ASN A 94 16.55 -5.85 -0.41
C ASN A 94 15.69 -7.12 -0.34
N GLU A 95 14.79 -7.21 0.64
CA GLU A 95 13.86 -8.34 0.72
C GLU A 95 12.84 -8.33 -0.44
N CYS A 96 12.34 -7.17 -0.85
CA CYS A 96 11.52 -7.04 -2.06
C CYS A 96 12.24 -7.61 -3.29
N ARG A 97 13.50 -7.25 -3.50
CA ARG A 97 14.31 -7.73 -4.63
C ARG A 97 14.50 -9.25 -4.61
N LYS A 98 14.65 -9.88 -3.44
CA LYS A 98 14.71 -11.34 -3.30
C LYS A 98 13.41 -12.00 -3.77
N TYR A 99 12.26 -11.53 -3.24
CA TYR A 99 10.97 -12.08 -3.67
C TYR A 99 10.72 -11.90 -5.16
N LEU A 100 11.10 -10.75 -5.74
CA LEU A 100 10.98 -10.52 -7.18
C LEU A 100 11.94 -11.40 -8.00
N SER A 101 13.10 -11.78 -7.45
CA SER A 101 14.03 -12.73 -8.07
C SER A 101 13.48 -14.15 -8.04
N ASP A 102 12.85 -14.55 -6.93
CA ASP A 102 12.27 -15.88 -6.75
C ASP A 102 11.00 -16.07 -7.62
N TYR A 103 10.23 -14.99 -7.82
CA TYR A 103 8.95 -14.98 -8.55
C TYR A 103 8.89 -13.88 -9.60
N PRO A 104 9.76 -13.91 -10.63
CA PRO A 104 9.93 -12.79 -11.57
C PRO A 104 8.70 -12.54 -12.45
N ASN A 105 7.82 -13.52 -12.60
CA ASN A 105 6.64 -13.45 -13.45
C ASN A 105 5.35 -13.14 -12.68
N ASN A 106 5.42 -13.00 -11.34
CA ASN A 106 4.23 -12.73 -10.55
C ASN A 106 3.84 -11.24 -10.64
N VAL A 107 2.79 -10.96 -11.39
CA VAL A 107 2.29 -9.61 -11.68
C VAL A 107 1.80 -8.92 -10.41
N TYR A 108 1.06 -9.64 -9.55
CA TYR A 108 0.53 -9.07 -8.32
C TYR A 108 1.63 -8.75 -7.30
N LEU A 109 2.67 -9.58 -7.22
CA LEU A 109 3.83 -9.28 -6.38
C LEU A 109 4.55 -8.00 -6.83
N LYS A 110 4.76 -7.82 -8.15
CA LYS A 110 5.35 -6.60 -8.70
C LYS A 110 4.55 -5.36 -8.32
N LEU A 111 3.22 -5.42 -8.45
CA LEU A 111 2.32 -4.33 -8.04
C LEU A 111 2.50 -3.99 -6.56
N GLN A 112 2.43 -5.01 -5.68
CA GLN A 112 2.52 -4.80 -4.24
C GLN A 112 3.89 -4.29 -3.79
N VAL A 113 4.97 -4.75 -4.41
CA VAL A 113 6.32 -4.24 -4.15
C VAL A 113 6.46 -2.79 -4.62
N ALA A 114 5.93 -2.44 -5.79
CA ALA A 114 5.94 -1.07 -6.29
C ALA A 114 5.22 -0.10 -5.33
N GLU A 115 4.06 -0.50 -4.81
CA GLU A 115 3.31 0.28 -3.81
C GLU A 115 4.10 0.46 -2.50
N LEU A 116 4.77 -0.59 -2.01
CA LEU A 116 5.60 -0.50 -0.80
C LEU A 116 6.79 0.45 -1.01
N ILE A 117 7.48 0.34 -2.14
CA ILE A 117 8.59 1.24 -2.48
C ILE A 117 8.13 2.69 -2.57
N GLN A 118 6.99 2.96 -3.21
CA GLN A 118 6.41 4.30 -3.27
C GLN A 118 6.06 4.82 -1.87
N MET A 119 5.37 4.01 -1.06
CA MET A 119 4.91 4.40 0.27
C MET A 119 6.07 4.67 1.24
N TYR A 120 7.03 3.76 1.32
CA TYR A 120 8.14 3.85 2.27
C TYR A 120 9.37 4.58 1.71
N GLY A 121 9.47 4.72 0.40
CA GLY A 121 10.56 5.41 -0.28
C GLY A 121 10.63 6.90 0.05
N MET A 122 9.51 7.51 0.43
CA MET A 122 9.42 8.92 0.83
C MET A 122 9.53 9.13 2.34
N LEU A 123 9.37 8.07 3.15
CA LEU A 123 9.41 8.18 4.60
C LEU A 123 10.85 8.33 5.10
N GLY A 124 11.10 9.38 5.87
CA GLY A 124 12.38 9.61 6.54
C GLY A 124 13.47 10.23 5.66
N LEU A 125 13.17 10.65 4.43
CA LEU A 125 14.07 11.44 3.61
C LEU A 125 14.12 12.89 4.13
N LYS A 126 15.30 13.50 4.06
CA LYS A 126 15.49 14.91 4.31
C LYS A 126 15.33 15.70 3.01
N GLU A 127 15.21 17.04 3.11
CA GLU A 127 15.06 17.92 1.94
C GLU A 127 16.24 17.82 0.93
N ASP A 128 17.40 17.39 1.38
CA ASP A 128 18.62 17.21 0.56
C ASP A 128 18.75 15.82 -0.10
N GLU A 129 17.76 14.93 0.08
CA GLU A 129 17.74 13.55 -0.45
C GLU A 129 16.77 13.37 -1.64
N GLU A 130 16.51 14.44 -2.39
CA GLU A 130 15.59 14.45 -3.54
C GLU A 130 15.97 13.44 -4.63
N GLU A 131 17.27 13.34 -4.95
CA GLU A 131 17.79 12.38 -5.94
C GLU A 131 17.47 10.94 -5.54
N MET A 132 17.64 10.60 -4.26
CA MET A 132 17.34 9.27 -3.74
C MET A 132 15.83 8.96 -3.81
N MET A 133 14.98 9.94 -3.56
CA MET A 133 13.53 9.81 -3.73
C MET A 133 13.19 9.50 -5.19
N LYS A 134 13.80 10.24 -6.12
CA LYS A 134 13.59 10.06 -7.55
C LYS A 134 13.98 8.65 -8.00
N GLU A 135 15.17 8.15 -7.62
CA GLU A 135 15.60 6.79 -7.94
C GLU A 135 14.60 5.72 -7.46
N ARG A 136 14.08 5.87 -6.25
CA ARG A 136 13.08 4.95 -5.67
C ARG A 136 11.75 4.98 -6.43
N LEU A 137 11.29 6.16 -6.81
CA LEU A 137 10.08 6.33 -7.60
C LEU A 137 10.25 5.79 -9.02
N GLU A 138 11.41 6.00 -9.66
CA GLU A 138 11.74 5.42 -10.97
C GLU A 138 11.77 3.88 -10.92
N TYR A 139 12.31 3.30 -9.84
CA TYR A 139 12.27 1.85 -9.67
C TYR A 139 10.83 1.34 -9.51
N SER A 140 9.98 2.03 -8.75
CA SER A 140 8.55 1.71 -8.66
C SER A 140 7.87 1.82 -10.03
N LEU A 141 8.12 2.87 -10.81
CA LEU A 141 7.59 3.04 -12.17
C LEU A 141 7.99 1.87 -13.08
N LYS A 142 9.23 1.38 -12.99
CA LYS A 142 9.68 0.23 -13.76
C LYS A 142 8.82 -1.00 -13.49
N LEU A 143 8.57 -1.32 -12.21
CA LEU A 143 7.74 -2.47 -11.82
C LEU A 143 6.29 -2.31 -12.27
N LEU A 144 5.71 -1.11 -12.10
CA LEU A 144 4.35 -0.81 -12.53
C LEU A 144 4.17 -0.92 -14.05
N ASN A 145 5.15 -0.45 -14.83
CA ASN A 145 5.14 -0.62 -16.28
C ASN A 145 5.20 -2.10 -16.70
N GLU A 146 5.89 -2.96 -15.95
CA GLU A 146 5.84 -4.40 -16.18
C GLU A 146 4.45 -4.99 -15.87
N VAL A 147 3.76 -4.48 -14.85
CA VAL A 147 2.36 -4.84 -14.56
C VAL A 147 1.43 -4.42 -15.70
N VAL A 148 1.56 -3.21 -16.23
CA VAL A 148 0.75 -2.74 -17.37
C VAL A 148 1.01 -3.61 -18.61
N LYS A 149 2.27 -3.94 -18.91
CA LYS A 149 2.64 -4.82 -20.04
C LYS A 149 2.07 -6.23 -19.94
N SER A 150 1.76 -6.73 -18.74
CA SER A 150 1.14 -8.04 -18.56
C SER A 150 -0.27 -8.13 -19.11
N GLN A 151 -0.94 -6.99 -19.31
CA GLN A 151 -2.34 -6.86 -19.72
C GLN A 151 -3.33 -7.59 -18.79
N ASP A 152 -2.94 -7.93 -17.57
CA ASP A 152 -3.84 -8.50 -16.58
C ASP A 152 -4.82 -7.41 -16.10
N SER A 153 -6.06 -7.51 -16.60
CA SER A 153 -7.13 -6.53 -16.33
C SER A 153 -7.39 -6.30 -14.84
N LYS A 154 -7.04 -7.23 -13.98
CA LYS A 154 -7.20 -7.13 -12.53
C LYS A 154 -6.26 -6.11 -11.90
N TYR A 155 -5.07 -5.91 -12.48
CA TYR A 155 -4.01 -5.10 -11.88
C TYR A 155 -3.62 -3.88 -12.72
N VAL A 156 -3.88 -3.89 -14.02
CA VAL A 156 -3.51 -2.79 -14.94
C VAL A 156 -4.06 -1.46 -14.50
N PHE A 157 -5.34 -1.39 -14.10
CA PHE A 157 -5.96 -0.14 -13.66
C PHE A 157 -5.30 0.44 -12.40
N ILE A 158 -4.96 -0.44 -11.44
CA ILE A 158 -4.28 -0.02 -10.21
C ILE A 158 -2.88 0.49 -10.53
N ALA A 159 -2.17 -0.21 -11.43
CA ALA A 159 -0.82 0.18 -11.86
C ALA A 159 -0.83 1.53 -12.59
N LEU A 160 -1.75 1.77 -13.52
CA LEU A 160 -1.89 3.05 -14.22
C LEU A 160 -2.20 4.22 -13.27
N PHE A 161 -3.07 4.00 -12.28
CA PHE A 161 -3.35 5.00 -11.26
C PHE A 161 -2.11 5.33 -10.43
N SER A 162 -1.34 4.31 -10.02
CA SER A 162 -0.10 4.51 -9.29
C SER A 162 0.98 5.20 -10.13
N ILE A 163 1.09 4.85 -11.44
CA ILE A 163 1.98 5.53 -12.40
C ILE A 163 1.64 7.01 -12.49
N ALA A 164 0.35 7.34 -12.64
CA ALA A 164 -0.08 8.73 -12.69
C ALA A 164 0.30 9.51 -11.43
N GLY A 165 0.12 8.89 -10.25
CA GLY A 165 0.51 9.46 -8.96
C GLY A 165 2.01 9.72 -8.85
N ILE A 166 2.84 8.78 -9.30
CA ILE A 166 4.30 8.94 -9.27
C ILE A 166 4.73 10.06 -10.24
N HIS A 167 4.19 10.11 -11.45
CA HIS A 167 4.48 11.17 -12.41
C HIS A 167 4.06 12.55 -11.89
N MET A 168 2.94 12.64 -11.16
CA MET A 168 2.55 13.86 -10.44
C MET A 168 3.61 14.31 -9.43
N MET A 169 4.17 13.37 -8.64
CA MET A 169 5.21 13.68 -7.64
C MET A 169 6.51 14.11 -8.29
N LEU A 170 6.83 13.59 -9.48
CA LEU A 170 8.00 13.94 -10.28
C LEU A 170 7.78 15.17 -11.17
N GLU A 171 6.64 15.86 -11.05
CA GLU A 171 6.23 17.02 -11.88
C GLU A 171 6.13 16.69 -13.39
N ASN A 172 6.05 15.43 -13.76
CA ASN A 172 5.85 14.94 -15.12
C ASN A 172 4.34 14.94 -15.44
N TYR A 173 3.73 16.12 -15.50
CA TYR A 173 2.27 16.27 -15.60
C TYR A 173 1.68 15.69 -16.87
N LYS A 174 2.43 15.70 -17.98
CA LYS A 174 1.99 15.15 -19.26
C LYS A 174 1.87 13.62 -19.21
N GLU A 175 2.87 12.95 -18.67
CA GLU A 175 2.88 11.51 -18.50
C GLU A 175 1.80 11.06 -17.51
N SER A 176 1.58 11.85 -16.45
CA SER A 176 0.47 11.63 -15.51
C SER A 176 -0.88 11.72 -16.20
N GLU A 177 -1.09 12.75 -17.03
CA GLU A 177 -2.33 12.93 -17.81
C GLU A 177 -2.57 11.77 -18.79
N GLU A 178 -1.52 11.30 -19.48
CA GLU A 178 -1.61 10.16 -20.41
C GLU A 178 -2.06 8.89 -19.70
N ALA A 179 -1.46 8.55 -18.54
CA ALA A 179 -1.85 7.39 -17.74
C ALA A 179 -3.30 7.50 -17.23
N LEU A 180 -3.75 8.69 -16.81
CA LEU A 180 -5.12 8.92 -16.36
C LEU A 180 -6.14 8.85 -17.51
N LYS A 181 -5.79 9.29 -18.72
CA LYS A 181 -6.65 9.15 -19.91
C LYS A 181 -6.87 7.70 -20.28
N GLU A 182 -5.85 6.84 -20.13
CA GLU A 182 -5.98 5.40 -20.36
C GLU A 182 -6.97 4.75 -19.38
N LEU A 183 -7.03 5.25 -18.11
CA LEU A 183 -8.01 4.84 -17.11
C LEU A 183 -9.43 5.31 -17.42
N SER A 184 -9.58 6.49 -18.01
CA SER A 184 -10.89 7.18 -18.16
C SER A 184 -11.88 6.48 -19.11
N ASN A 185 -11.47 5.46 -19.83
CA ASN A 185 -12.32 4.68 -20.72
C ASN A 185 -13.32 3.74 -20.02
N SER A 186 -13.35 3.71 -18.67
CA SER A 186 -14.26 2.85 -17.87
C SER A 186 -14.92 3.64 -16.75
N PHE A 187 -15.88 4.53 -17.10
CA PHE A 187 -16.56 5.41 -16.13
C PHE A 187 -17.72 4.77 -15.36
N ILE A 188 -17.97 3.48 -15.49
CA ILE A 188 -19.08 2.83 -14.80
C ILE A 188 -18.56 2.26 -13.48
N ASP A 189 -18.93 2.89 -12.36
CA ASP A 189 -18.75 2.31 -11.04
C ASP A 189 -19.84 1.27 -10.78
N PRO A 190 -19.52 -0.03 -10.68
CA PRO A 190 -20.51 -1.08 -10.44
C PRO A 190 -20.96 -1.16 -8.98
N MET A 191 -20.23 -0.54 -8.05
CA MET A 191 -20.43 -0.75 -6.61
C MET A 191 -21.81 -0.35 -6.09
N PRO A 192 -22.43 0.77 -6.52
CA PRO A 192 -23.78 1.11 -6.09
C PRO A 192 -24.82 0.04 -6.44
N ILE A 193 -24.73 -0.56 -7.64
CA ILE A 193 -25.62 -1.65 -8.05
C ILE A 193 -25.27 -2.95 -7.31
N TYR A 194 -23.98 -3.24 -7.15
CA TYR A 194 -23.53 -4.46 -6.51
C TYR A 194 -23.98 -4.56 -5.05
N THR A 195 -23.94 -3.46 -4.30
CA THR A 195 -24.47 -3.43 -2.92
C THR A 195 -25.97 -3.72 -2.85
N VAL A 196 -26.76 -3.20 -3.81
CA VAL A 196 -28.19 -3.48 -3.91
C VAL A 196 -28.45 -4.97 -4.21
N VAL A 197 -27.65 -5.57 -5.12
CA VAL A 197 -27.75 -7.00 -5.46
C VAL A 197 -27.43 -7.88 -4.24
N LEU A 198 -26.38 -7.57 -3.49
CA LEU A 198 -26.05 -8.29 -2.25
C LEU A 198 -27.20 -8.25 -1.24
N ASN A 199 -27.77 -7.06 -1.02
CA ASN A 199 -28.90 -6.89 -0.13
C ASN A 199 -30.14 -7.69 -0.62
N ALA A 200 -30.44 -7.68 -1.91
CA ALA A 200 -31.53 -8.45 -2.50
C ALA A 200 -31.33 -9.99 -2.38
N GLN A 201 -30.07 -10.45 -2.31
CA GLN A 201 -29.73 -11.84 -2.05
C GLN A 201 -29.79 -12.22 -0.56
N GLY A 202 -30.15 -11.30 0.33
CA GLY A 202 -30.17 -11.52 1.78
C GLY A 202 -28.78 -11.45 2.45
N LYS A 203 -27.72 -11.06 1.72
CA LYS A 203 -26.35 -10.88 2.23
C LYS A 203 -26.17 -9.50 2.88
N ASN A 204 -27.03 -9.20 3.84
CA ASN A 204 -27.18 -7.84 4.39
C ASN A 204 -25.93 -7.32 5.08
N GLU A 205 -25.22 -8.17 5.83
CA GLU A 205 -23.97 -7.77 6.52
C GLU A 205 -22.85 -7.44 5.52
N GLU A 206 -22.70 -8.27 4.49
CA GLU A 206 -21.70 -8.03 3.42
C GLU A 206 -22.04 -6.75 2.64
N ALA A 207 -23.30 -6.56 2.28
CA ALA A 207 -23.79 -5.35 1.62
C ALA A 207 -23.53 -4.10 2.47
N LYS A 208 -23.78 -4.17 3.79
CA LYS A 208 -23.59 -3.06 4.71
C LYS A 208 -22.13 -2.66 4.83
N ILE A 209 -21.22 -3.61 5.08
CA ILE A 209 -19.78 -3.36 5.17
C ILE A 209 -19.29 -2.71 3.88
N LEU A 210 -19.71 -3.23 2.72
CA LEU A 210 -19.34 -2.68 1.43
C LEU A 210 -19.88 -1.25 1.23
N CYS A 211 -21.13 -0.99 1.61
CA CYS A 211 -21.70 0.36 1.58
C CYS A 211 -20.91 1.35 2.44
N GLU A 212 -20.55 0.97 3.67
CA GLU A 212 -19.74 1.81 4.55
C GLU A 212 -18.38 2.12 3.94
N GLN A 213 -17.70 1.11 3.37
CA GLN A 213 -16.40 1.27 2.70
C GLN A 213 -16.51 2.22 1.48
N MET A 214 -17.52 2.01 0.64
CA MET A 214 -17.72 2.83 -0.54
C MET A 214 -18.12 4.26 -0.19
N LEU A 215 -19.00 4.44 0.80
CA LEU A 215 -19.36 5.78 1.30
C LEU A 215 -18.11 6.53 1.80
N LEU A 216 -17.26 5.88 2.57
CA LEU A 216 -16.00 6.47 3.04
C LEU A 216 -15.11 6.91 1.87
N ASN A 217 -14.98 6.06 0.84
CA ASN A 217 -14.19 6.37 -0.36
C ASN A 217 -14.78 7.58 -1.13
N TYR A 218 -16.10 7.61 -1.32
CA TYR A 218 -16.75 8.73 -2.02
C TYR A 218 -16.62 10.05 -1.26
N LEU A 219 -16.71 10.03 0.06
CA LEU A 219 -16.51 11.22 0.89
C LEU A 219 -15.06 11.72 0.79
N ASN A 220 -14.07 10.82 0.88
CA ASN A 220 -12.67 11.19 0.72
C ASN A 220 -12.38 11.75 -0.68
N ASN A 221 -12.95 11.17 -1.73
CA ASN A 221 -12.85 11.68 -3.10
C ASN A 221 -13.51 13.06 -3.22
N SER A 222 -14.68 13.26 -2.62
CA SER A 222 -15.37 14.55 -2.59
C SER A 222 -14.55 15.63 -1.90
N ILE A 223 -13.95 15.32 -0.74
CA ILE A 223 -13.03 16.19 -0.01
C ILE A 223 -11.83 16.57 -0.91
N SER A 224 -11.23 15.61 -1.59
CA SER A 224 -10.10 15.83 -2.50
C SER A 224 -10.48 16.76 -3.67
N MET A 225 -11.65 16.56 -4.27
CA MET A 225 -12.14 17.44 -5.35
C MET A 225 -12.42 18.85 -4.87
N LEU A 226 -13.07 19.01 -3.72
CA LEU A 226 -13.32 20.32 -3.11
C LEU A 226 -12.01 21.03 -2.76
N ALA A 227 -11.01 20.31 -2.24
CA ALA A 227 -9.69 20.86 -1.98
C ALA A 227 -9.00 21.34 -3.26
N THR A 228 -9.11 20.56 -4.35
CA THR A 228 -8.58 20.93 -5.67
C THR A 228 -9.29 22.17 -6.21
N LEU A 229 -10.61 22.25 -6.14
CA LEU A 229 -11.38 23.43 -6.52
C LEU A 229 -10.94 24.66 -5.74
N SER A 230 -10.81 24.54 -4.41
CA SER A 230 -10.30 25.63 -3.56
C SER A 230 -8.90 26.08 -3.96
N LYS A 231 -8.01 25.13 -4.36
CA LYS A 231 -6.66 25.47 -4.84
C LYS A 231 -6.70 26.23 -6.17
N ILE A 232 -7.49 25.75 -7.13
CA ILE A 232 -7.68 26.40 -8.44
C ILE A 232 -8.21 27.84 -8.25
N ASP A 233 -9.27 28.01 -7.47
CA ASP A 233 -9.85 29.35 -7.21
C ASP A 233 -8.86 30.31 -6.56
N ARG A 234 -8.06 29.80 -5.65
CA ARG A 234 -6.99 30.57 -5.00
C ARG A 234 -5.92 31.04 -5.99
N GLU A 235 -5.61 30.22 -6.99
CA GLU A 235 -4.62 30.55 -8.03
C GLU A 235 -5.17 31.57 -9.03
N VAL A 236 -6.47 31.52 -9.33
CA VAL A 236 -7.16 32.40 -10.28
C VAL A 236 -7.71 33.67 -9.61
N CYS A 237 -7.40 33.90 -8.32
CA CYS A 237 -7.90 35.03 -7.52
C CYS A 237 -9.45 35.09 -7.42
N ASN A 238 -10.11 33.95 -7.46
CA ASN A 238 -11.56 33.86 -7.26
C ASN A 238 -11.89 33.80 -5.75
N LYS A 239 -13.04 34.36 -5.35
CA LYS A 239 -13.43 34.51 -3.93
C LYS A 239 -14.05 33.25 -3.31
N ASP A 240 -14.23 32.17 -4.09
CA ASP A 240 -15.00 30.99 -3.67
C ASP A 240 -14.17 29.95 -2.91
N SER A 241 -12.84 30.13 -2.82
CA SER A 241 -11.93 29.22 -2.09
C SER A 241 -12.41 28.87 -0.68
N LEU A 242 -12.91 29.86 0.07
CA LEU A 242 -13.40 29.67 1.43
C LEU A 242 -14.67 28.83 1.48
N PHE A 243 -15.56 29.01 0.49
CA PHE A 243 -16.80 28.23 0.36
C PHE A 243 -16.50 26.72 0.24
N PHE A 244 -15.55 26.34 -0.60
CA PHE A 244 -15.15 24.94 -0.75
C PHE A 244 -14.52 24.37 0.53
N LEU A 245 -13.69 25.16 1.22
CA LEU A 245 -13.07 24.76 2.49
C LEU A 245 -14.11 24.60 3.61
N ASP A 246 -15.15 25.43 3.63
CA ASP A 246 -16.28 25.30 4.56
C ASP A 246 -17.07 24.01 4.28
N ALA A 247 -17.27 23.67 3.02
CA ALA A 247 -17.92 22.41 2.63
C ALA A 247 -17.12 21.19 3.09
N ILE A 248 -15.79 21.21 2.96
CA ILE A 248 -14.91 20.16 3.47
C ILE A 248 -15.07 20.03 4.98
N CYS A 249 -15.00 21.14 5.75
CA CYS A 249 -15.16 21.09 7.20
C CYS A 249 -16.50 20.45 7.60
N LYS A 250 -17.60 20.80 6.90
CA LYS A 250 -18.93 20.22 7.17
C LYS A 250 -18.96 18.71 6.92
N ILE A 251 -18.34 18.24 5.83
CA ILE A 251 -18.24 16.79 5.52
C ILE A 251 -17.41 16.09 6.62
N GLU A 252 -16.25 16.65 6.95
CA GLU A 252 -15.36 16.07 7.95
C GLU A 252 -16.03 15.97 9.33
N ASP A 253 -16.79 17.01 9.74
CA ASP A 253 -17.45 17.06 11.04
C ASP A 253 -18.70 16.18 11.09
N GLU A 254 -19.55 16.17 10.04
CA GLU A 254 -20.78 15.36 10.00
C GLU A 254 -20.47 13.86 9.97
N PHE A 255 -19.53 13.45 9.13
CA PHE A 255 -19.22 12.03 8.94
C PHE A 255 -18.08 11.53 9.83
N GLY A 256 -17.37 12.40 10.53
CA GLY A 256 -16.21 12.02 11.34
C GLY A 256 -15.07 11.43 10.50
N VAL A 257 -14.83 11.98 9.31
CA VAL A 257 -13.81 11.54 8.35
C VAL A 257 -12.73 12.60 8.17
N GLY A 258 -11.64 12.22 7.49
CA GLY A 258 -10.55 13.15 7.18
C GLY A 258 -9.68 13.53 8.38
N LEU A 259 -8.65 14.32 8.11
CA LEU A 259 -7.66 14.79 9.09
C LEU A 259 -7.68 16.31 9.27
N GLY A 260 -8.80 16.96 9.00
CA GLY A 260 -8.91 18.41 9.09
C GLY A 260 -8.42 19.13 7.82
N SER A 261 -8.61 18.54 6.66
CA SER A 261 -8.19 19.09 5.36
C SER A 261 -8.80 20.48 5.11
N GLY A 262 -10.07 20.69 5.49
CA GLY A 262 -10.73 21.97 5.38
C GLY A 262 -10.08 23.03 6.28
N ILE A 263 -9.76 22.68 7.53
CA ILE A 263 -9.09 23.56 8.49
C ILE A 263 -7.67 23.92 8.01
N HIS A 264 -6.91 22.91 7.55
CA HIS A 264 -5.57 23.14 7.00
C HIS A 264 -5.63 24.02 5.74
N GLY A 265 -6.59 23.77 4.85
CA GLY A 265 -6.80 24.60 3.65
C GLY A 265 -7.06 26.07 3.99
N LYS A 266 -7.87 26.36 5.03
CA LYS A 266 -8.09 27.73 5.50
C LYS A 266 -6.81 28.37 6.03
N CYS A 267 -6.00 27.63 6.82
CA CYS A 267 -4.69 28.14 7.24
C CYS A 267 -3.85 28.56 6.02
N ARG A 268 -3.73 27.71 5.01
CA ARG A 268 -2.97 28.00 3.78
C ARG A 268 -3.55 29.16 2.96
N LEU A 269 -4.87 29.31 2.95
CA LEU A 269 -5.54 30.43 2.29
C LEU A 269 -5.20 31.77 2.96
N PHE A 270 -5.35 31.87 4.27
CA PHE A 270 -5.03 33.08 5.04
C PHE A 270 -3.52 33.40 4.99
N LEU A 271 -2.66 32.37 4.98
CA LEU A 271 -1.21 32.53 4.81
C LEU A 271 -0.90 33.19 3.47
N LYS A 272 -1.50 32.70 2.37
CA LYS A 272 -1.31 33.28 1.02
C LYS A 272 -1.79 34.74 0.93
N ASN A 273 -2.87 35.07 1.65
CA ASN A 273 -3.40 36.43 1.72
C ASN A 273 -2.60 37.35 2.64
N ASN A 274 -1.52 36.87 3.26
CA ASN A 274 -0.74 37.60 4.27
C ASN A 274 -1.55 37.99 5.53
N GLU A 275 -2.62 37.25 5.82
CA GLU A 275 -3.46 37.38 7.01
C GLU A 275 -2.91 36.50 8.13
N LEU A 276 -1.72 36.85 8.64
CA LEU A 276 -0.89 35.96 9.47
C LEU A 276 -1.55 35.57 10.80
N LYS A 277 -2.36 36.47 11.39
CA LYS A 277 -3.09 36.18 12.65
C LYS A 277 -4.13 35.10 12.43
N ASP A 278 -4.92 35.20 11.35
CA ASP A 278 -5.95 34.22 11.02
C ASP A 278 -5.31 32.88 10.59
N ALA A 279 -4.24 32.94 9.79
CA ALA A 279 -3.47 31.74 9.42
C ALA A 279 -2.96 31.00 10.67
N SER A 280 -2.42 31.70 11.65
CA SER A 280 -1.94 31.15 12.92
C SER A 280 -3.07 30.51 13.74
N LEU A 281 -4.22 31.17 13.85
CA LEU A 281 -5.39 30.64 14.52
C LEU A 281 -5.91 29.36 13.87
N TRP A 282 -5.97 29.32 12.52
CA TRP A 282 -6.39 28.12 11.80
C TRP A 282 -5.35 27.00 11.89
N PHE A 283 -4.06 27.30 11.94
CA PHE A 283 -3.03 26.32 12.21
C PHE A 283 -3.18 25.67 13.60
N LYS A 284 -3.47 26.48 14.64
CA LYS A 284 -3.73 25.96 15.98
C LYS A 284 -4.95 25.04 16.02
N LYS A 285 -6.05 25.41 15.35
CA LYS A 285 -7.23 24.56 15.20
C LYS A 285 -6.91 23.26 14.49
N TYR A 286 -6.05 23.32 13.46
CA TYR A 286 -5.60 22.12 12.75
C TYR A 286 -4.78 21.18 13.63
N ALA A 287 -3.82 21.70 14.37
CA ALA A 287 -3.04 20.91 15.33
C ALA A 287 -3.94 20.23 16.38
N GLN A 288 -4.92 20.95 16.91
CA GLN A 288 -5.90 20.39 17.85
C GLN A 288 -6.76 19.29 17.22
N LYS A 289 -7.24 19.50 15.99
CA LYS A 289 -8.02 18.50 15.26
C LYS A 289 -7.21 17.23 15.03
N LEU A 290 -5.96 17.32 14.60
CA LEU A 290 -5.06 16.16 14.39
C LEU A 290 -4.87 15.31 15.65
N LEU A 291 -4.79 15.94 16.82
CA LEU A 291 -4.63 15.24 18.10
C LEU A 291 -5.91 14.57 18.56
N SER A 292 -7.06 15.18 18.29
CA SER A 292 -8.37 14.67 18.68
C SER A 292 -8.93 13.61 17.73
N THR A 293 -8.38 13.50 16.50
CA THR A 293 -8.89 12.58 15.49
C THR A 293 -8.31 11.17 15.72
N GLY A 294 -9.19 10.20 15.99
CA GLY A 294 -8.87 8.78 15.96
C GLY A 294 -8.76 8.27 14.52
N TYR A 295 -7.91 7.27 14.27
CA TYR A 295 -7.86 6.55 12.99
C TYR A 295 -8.74 5.29 13.01
N ASP A 296 -9.57 5.16 14.03
CA ASP A 296 -10.47 4.03 14.19
C ASP A 296 -11.92 4.54 14.06
N TYR A 297 -12.72 3.77 13.32
CA TYR A 297 -14.13 4.09 13.09
C TYR A 297 -15.08 3.31 14.02
N LYS A 298 -14.59 2.59 15.03
CA LYS A 298 -15.39 1.73 15.92
C LYS A 298 -16.56 2.45 16.58
N ASN A 299 -16.38 3.73 16.92
CA ASN A 299 -17.40 4.57 17.53
C ASN A 299 -18.10 5.50 16.53
N ASN A 300 -17.79 5.37 15.23
CA ASN A 300 -18.41 6.20 14.21
C ASN A 300 -19.77 5.60 13.80
N LYS A 301 -20.82 6.44 13.79
CA LYS A 301 -22.19 5.98 13.47
C LYS A 301 -22.35 5.49 12.02
N TYR A 302 -21.47 5.94 11.10
CA TYR A 302 -21.55 5.62 9.68
C TYR A 302 -20.61 4.49 9.25
N PHE A 303 -19.55 4.21 10.00
CA PHE A 303 -18.41 3.37 9.55
C PHE A 303 -17.96 2.36 10.61
N LYS A 304 -18.84 1.97 11.52
CA LYS A 304 -18.53 1.11 12.68
C LYS A 304 -18.09 -0.32 12.30
N ASP A 305 -18.52 -0.79 11.12
CA ASP A 305 -18.25 -2.15 10.67
C ASP A 305 -16.98 -2.23 9.78
N ILE A 306 -16.36 -1.08 9.48
CA ILE A 306 -15.07 -1.01 8.77
C ILE A 306 -13.94 -1.43 9.70
N LYS A 307 -13.18 -2.45 9.29
CA LYS A 307 -11.95 -2.87 9.98
C LYS A 307 -10.75 -2.22 9.29
N LEU A 308 -10.00 -1.40 10.03
CA LEU A 308 -8.72 -0.90 9.55
C LEU A 308 -7.64 -1.98 9.73
N GLU A 309 -6.85 -2.22 8.68
CA GLU A 309 -5.75 -3.19 8.69
C GLU A 309 -4.46 -2.64 9.32
N VAL A 310 -4.41 -1.33 9.62
CA VAL A 310 -3.21 -0.68 10.20
C VAL A 310 -3.25 -0.79 11.71
N ASP A 311 -2.22 -1.42 12.29
CA ASP A 311 -2.09 -1.56 13.74
C ASP A 311 -1.81 -0.20 14.44
N GLU A 312 -1.96 -0.18 15.78
CA GLU A 312 -1.77 1.05 16.57
C GLU A 312 -0.36 1.64 16.45
N ARG A 313 0.66 0.79 16.24
CA ARG A 313 2.06 1.24 16.10
C ARG A 313 2.27 1.94 14.75
N GLY A 314 1.74 1.35 13.67
CA GLY A 314 1.77 1.97 12.35
C GLY A 314 1.04 3.32 12.34
N GLN A 315 -0.13 3.39 12.97
CA GLN A 315 -0.87 4.65 13.13
C GLN A 315 -0.08 5.71 13.92
N SER A 316 0.58 5.30 15.01
CA SER A 316 1.41 6.21 15.82
C SER A 316 2.60 6.75 15.01
N LEU A 317 3.25 5.90 14.21
CA LEU A 317 4.37 6.30 13.37
C LEU A 317 3.95 7.30 12.27
N ILE A 318 2.81 7.06 11.62
CA ILE A 318 2.25 7.97 10.62
C ILE A 318 1.96 9.34 11.24
N ARG A 319 1.34 9.39 12.43
CA ARG A 319 1.10 10.64 13.16
C ARG A 319 2.38 11.39 13.45
N LYS A 320 3.37 10.72 14.02
CA LYS A 320 4.67 11.34 14.35
C LYS A 320 5.34 11.95 13.14
N ASN A 321 5.31 11.26 12.02
CA ASN A 321 5.87 11.77 10.76
C ASN A 321 5.09 13.01 10.27
N LEU A 322 3.77 12.98 10.33
CA LEU A 322 2.93 14.13 9.98
C LEU A 322 3.25 15.33 10.88
N TYR A 323 3.36 15.14 12.19
CA TYR A 323 3.68 16.23 13.11
C TYR A 323 5.07 16.82 12.84
N LYS A 324 6.07 15.96 12.59
CA LYS A 324 7.41 16.41 12.20
C LYS A 324 7.40 17.20 10.90
N SER A 325 6.65 16.78 9.90
CA SER A 325 6.48 17.50 8.64
C SER A 325 5.92 18.90 8.87
N LEU A 326 4.86 19.04 9.68
CA LEU A 326 4.25 20.33 9.99
C LEU A 326 5.18 21.26 10.78
N ILE A 327 5.94 20.73 11.73
CA ILE A 327 6.91 21.52 12.52
C ILE A 327 8.05 22.06 11.64
N ASN A 328 8.43 21.30 10.63
CA ASN A 328 9.54 21.65 9.72
C ASN A 328 9.08 22.42 8.48
N ASP A 329 7.79 22.63 8.30
CA ASP A 329 7.23 23.30 7.13
C ASP A 329 7.74 24.74 7.01
N SER A 330 8.48 25.04 5.94
CA SER A 330 9.12 26.34 5.69
C SER A 330 8.12 27.47 5.55
N ASP A 331 6.96 27.23 4.92
CA ASP A 331 5.93 28.24 4.72
C ASP A 331 5.27 28.65 6.02
N LEU A 332 5.09 27.70 6.93
CA LEU A 332 4.49 27.97 8.25
C LEU A 332 5.44 28.71 9.19
N LYS A 333 6.75 28.68 8.95
CA LYS A 333 7.73 29.38 9.77
C LYS A 333 7.56 30.91 9.75
N ILE A 334 6.91 31.47 8.74
CA ILE A 334 6.58 32.89 8.70
C ILE A 334 5.65 33.31 9.85
N LEU A 335 4.93 32.35 10.46
CA LEU A 335 4.06 32.57 11.61
C LEU A 335 4.81 32.59 12.95
N SER A 336 6.12 32.37 12.96
CA SER A 336 6.93 32.37 14.18
C SER A 336 6.79 33.67 14.96
N GLY A 337 6.67 33.56 16.29
CA GLY A 337 6.43 34.70 17.19
C GLY A 337 4.95 35.05 17.38
N ILE A 338 4.02 34.42 16.65
CA ILE A 338 2.58 34.60 16.90
C ILE A 338 2.13 33.54 17.91
N ILE A 339 1.44 33.96 18.96
CA ILE A 339 1.08 33.13 20.12
C ILE A 339 0.38 31.81 19.67
N ASP A 340 -0.62 31.90 18.81
CA ASP A 340 -1.37 30.71 18.38
C ASP A 340 -0.51 29.72 17.59
N TYR A 341 0.48 30.19 16.84
CA TYR A 341 1.44 29.31 16.16
C TYR A 341 2.38 28.64 17.16
N GLU A 342 2.94 29.38 18.12
CA GLU A 342 3.84 28.81 19.11
C GLU A 342 3.13 27.77 20.00
N ASP A 343 1.89 28.04 20.38
CA ASP A 343 1.04 27.07 21.08
C ASP A 343 0.83 25.80 20.28
N ALA A 344 0.54 25.93 18.97
CA ALA A 344 0.35 24.78 18.07
C ALA A 344 1.63 23.96 17.92
N ILE A 345 2.76 24.61 17.71
CA ILE A 345 4.08 23.93 17.60
C ILE A 345 4.43 23.20 18.89
N LYS A 346 4.20 23.82 20.06
CA LYS A 346 4.39 23.18 21.35
C LYS A 346 3.50 21.95 21.49
N LEU A 347 2.21 22.10 21.17
CA LEU A 347 1.24 21.01 21.22
C LEU A 347 1.64 19.81 20.34
N LEU A 348 2.13 20.06 19.13
CA LEU A 348 2.62 19.00 18.24
C LEU A 348 3.90 18.35 18.77
N LYS A 349 4.85 19.14 19.29
CA LYS A 349 6.11 18.62 19.86
C LYS A 349 5.90 17.73 21.08
N ASP A 350 4.95 18.08 21.93
CA ASP A 350 4.63 17.31 23.15
C ASP A 350 4.00 15.96 22.83
N ASN A 351 3.64 15.70 21.55
CA ASN A 351 2.97 14.47 21.08
C ASN A 351 3.80 13.66 20.04
N ILE A 352 5.08 13.98 19.85
CA ILE A 352 6.04 13.20 19.04
C ILE A 352 6.73 12.16 19.93
#